data_213017d03351552b91de55334969f8b1
#
_entry.id   213017d03351552b91de55334969f8b1
#
_cell.length_a   1.000
_cell.length_b   1.000
_cell.length_c   1.000
_cell.angle_alpha   90.00
_cell.angle_beta   90.00
_cell.angle_gamma   90.00
#
_symmetry.space_group_name_H-M   'P 1'
#
loop_
_entity.id
_entity.type
_entity.pdbx_description
1 polymer ?
#
loop_
_entity_poly.entity_id
_entity_poly.type
_entity_poly.pdbx_seq_one_letter_code
_entity_poly.pdbx_strand_id
1 'polypeptide(L)'
;MQSSADPDFRQVPAAITIRHAVRVRSPDIFMRILSLACALALGITSFTSSAATAPTAAKVPGSEAIVSKTLPNGLQIIVWPDHDIPNANFYTFYKVGSRNEYPGITGLAHFFEHMMFNGTSRRAPGEFDRIMEASGGSNNASTSNDRTVYTDWFPSSALETIFDLEADRIAHLAFDDKVIESERGVVYSERRSSVDNQPFGSLIEQMQATAFTAHPYQFPTIGYPSDIERWTKADLQQFFKTYYAPNNAVLVIAGDVQPAQVFAMADKYLAPIARQPAPREITTIEPEQHGERRLLLERPDAQTPIVAFAYHSGTNEGGKDTPALALLNTILAQGVSSRLHQRLVEKEQAAVDAGAFVENGYNPGLLWVYAALPPGGDSAKAEAMLDDELAKLVRDGVSNAEMEKARNLKLSAFWRGMATINGKAQALGDYQTFYGDYKKLFDAPAAYAAVTAADVQALAQKILRKSNRTVGWVVPTPQATARKEANP
;
A
#
# COMPACT_ATOMS: atom_id res chain seq x y z
N MET A 1 22.92 27.63 7.03
CA MET A 1 23.24 26.77 8.18
C MET A 1 22.47 25.49 7.96
N GLN A 2 23.16 24.40 7.64
CA GLN A 2 22.57 23.09 7.37
C GLN A 2 22.06 22.48 8.68
N SER A 3 20.78 22.15 8.74
CA SER A 3 20.21 21.27 9.76
C SER A 3 19.80 19.97 9.06
N SER A 4 20.42 18.90 9.49
CA SER A 4 20.22 17.52 9.04
C SER A 4 18.83 17.03 9.45
N ALA A 5 17.91 16.87 8.48
CA ALA A 5 16.67 16.15 8.68
C ALA A 5 16.91 14.66 8.38
N ASP A 6 16.52 13.82 9.32
CA ASP A 6 16.56 12.37 9.29
C ASP A 6 15.56 11.84 8.21
N PRO A 7 15.97 10.96 7.26
CA PRO A 7 15.13 10.60 6.12
C PRO A 7 14.22 9.38 6.31
N ASP A 8 13.85 8.97 7.53
CA ASP A 8 13.30 7.63 7.76
C ASP A 8 11.75 7.51 7.88
N PHE A 9 10.95 8.51 7.46
CA PHE A 9 9.48 8.44 7.51
C PHE A 9 8.78 8.82 6.19
N ARG A 10 9.18 8.19 5.07
CA ARG A 10 8.34 8.22 3.86
C ARG A 10 7.87 6.80 3.54
N GLN A 11 6.71 6.43 4.05
CA GLN A 11 5.95 5.31 3.51
C GLN A 11 5.21 5.79 2.26
N VAL A 12 5.87 5.65 1.12
CA VAL A 12 5.20 5.69 -0.18
C VAL A 12 4.76 4.26 -0.48
N PRO A 13 3.49 3.98 -0.78
CA PRO A 13 3.12 2.67 -1.30
C PRO A 13 3.80 2.50 -2.66
N ALA A 14 4.58 1.42 -2.78
CA ALA A 14 5.17 0.92 -4.02
C ALA A 14 6.20 1.79 -4.75
N ALA A 15 7.13 2.43 -4.04
CA ALA A 15 8.42 2.75 -4.62
C ALA A 15 9.49 1.83 -4.02
N ILE A 16 10.06 0.93 -4.84
CA ILE A 16 11.14 0.04 -4.40
C ILE A 16 12.39 0.88 -4.16
N THR A 17 12.69 1.13 -2.88
CA THR A 17 13.95 1.74 -2.49
C THR A 17 15.03 0.66 -2.46
N ILE A 18 15.94 0.69 -3.42
CA ILE A 18 17.14 -0.16 -3.46
C ILE A 18 18.07 0.29 -2.32
N ARG A 19 18.13 -0.48 -1.23
CA ARG A 19 19.09 -0.26 -0.14
C ARG A 19 20.43 -0.92 -0.47
N HIS A 20 21.50 -0.14 -0.51
CA HIS A 20 22.86 -0.62 -0.55
C HIS A 20 23.24 -1.28 0.78
N ALA A 21 23.60 -2.55 0.72
CA ALA A 21 24.12 -3.29 1.86
C ALA A 21 25.61 -2.96 2.08
N VAL A 22 25.92 -2.35 3.23
CA VAL A 22 27.28 -2.20 3.71
C VAL A 22 27.69 -3.50 4.43
N ARG A 23 28.74 -4.12 3.95
CA ARG A 23 29.38 -5.33 4.48
C ARG A 23 30.14 -5.00 5.78
N VAL A 24 29.77 -5.59 6.89
CA VAL A 24 30.63 -5.66 8.08
C VAL A 24 31.13 -7.11 8.24
N ARG A 25 32.45 -7.24 8.32
CA ARG A 25 33.17 -8.50 8.52
C ARG A 25 33.06 -8.96 9.98
N SER A 26 32.88 -10.28 10.14
CA SER A 26 33.05 -11.03 11.39
C SER A 26 34.52 -11.14 11.82
N PRO A 27 34.78 -11.50 13.07
CA PRO A 27 35.77 -12.57 13.30
C PRO A 27 35.27 -13.73 14.17
N ASP A 28 35.86 -14.87 13.84
CA ASP A 28 35.72 -16.20 14.41
C ASP A 28 36.02 -16.28 15.92
N ILE A 29 35.40 -17.23 16.64
CA ILE A 29 36.04 -17.98 17.73
C ILE A 29 35.51 -19.42 17.76
N PHE A 30 36.47 -20.31 17.89
CA PHE A 30 36.54 -21.75 17.84
C PHE A 30 35.92 -22.51 19.03
N MET A 31 35.25 -23.61 18.70
CA MET A 31 35.35 -24.98 19.22
C MET A 31 35.35 -25.26 20.77
N ARG A 32 34.46 -26.17 21.19
CA ARG A 32 34.84 -27.46 21.79
C ARG A 32 33.68 -28.42 21.99
N ILE A 33 33.95 -29.64 21.57
CA ILE A 33 33.21 -30.90 21.68
C ILE A 33 33.21 -31.39 23.14
N LEU A 34 32.09 -31.93 23.64
CA LEU A 34 32.13 -33.05 24.56
C LEU A 34 30.92 -33.95 24.44
N SER A 35 31.19 -35.19 24.02
CA SER A 35 30.27 -36.32 23.97
C SER A 35 29.97 -36.85 25.38
N LEU A 36 28.72 -37.26 25.65
CA LEU A 36 28.44 -38.30 26.62
C LEU A 36 27.19 -39.08 26.21
N ALA A 37 27.36 -40.36 25.94
CA ALA A 37 26.29 -41.33 25.73
C ALA A 37 25.74 -41.83 27.07
N CYS A 38 24.42 -42.02 27.18
CA CYS A 38 23.84 -42.99 28.10
C CYS A 38 22.42 -43.38 27.72
N ALA A 39 22.31 -44.65 27.38
CA ALA A 39 21.28 -45.65 27.71
C ALA A 39 19.80 -45.43 27.35
N LEU A 40 19.32 -46.37 26.51
CA LEU A 40 17.93 -46.72 26.24
C LEU A 40 17.11 -46.98 27.51
N ALA A 41 15.90 -46.38 27.56
CA ALA A 41 14.75 -46.95 28.22
C ALA A 41 13.52 -46.81 27.31
N LEU A 42 13.01 -47.92 26.75
CA LEU A 42 11.78 -47.93 26.00
C LEU A 42 10.59 -47.65 26.97
N GLY A 43 10.02 -46.46 26.86
CA GLY A 43 8.75 -46.13 27.39
C GLY A 43 7.76 -45.87 26.26
N ILE A 44 6.88 -46.81 25.98
CA ILE A 44 5.74 -46.61 25.08
C ILE A 44 4.80 -45.64 25.77
N THR A 45 4.92 -44.35 25.51
CA THR A 45 3.92 -43.37 25.84
C THR A 45 2.99 -43.21 24.65
N SER A 46 1.75 -43.62 24.80
CA SER A 46 0.66 -43.35 23.87
C SER A 46 0.51 -41.85 23.74
N PHE A 47 0.94 -41.27 22.61
CA PHE A 47 0.62 -39.90 22.23
C PHE A 47 -0.89 -39.84 21.96
N THR A 48 -1.67 -39.48 22.95
CA THR A 48 -3.01 -38.93 22.73
C THR A 48 -2.82 -37.65 21.94
N SER A 49 -3.23 -37.65 20.68
CA SER A 49 -3.33 -36.47 19.86
C SER A 49 -4.27 -35.48 20.55
N SER A 50 -3.71 -34.55 21.30
CA SER A 50 -4.47 -33.42 21.82
C SER A 50 -4.82 -32.58 20.60
N ALA A 51 -6.09 -32.59 20.20
CA ALA A 51 -6.59 -31.64 19.24
C ALA A 51 -6.23 -30.25 19.76
N ALA A 52 -5.31 -29.58 19.07
CA ALA A 52 -4.95 -28.20 19.39
C ALA A 52 -6.25 -27.39 19.30
N THR A 53 -6.75 -26.93 20.43
CA THR A 53 -7.81 -25.92 20.48
C THR A 53 -7.33 -24.74 19.65
N ALA A 54 -8.13 -24.34 18.66
CA ALA A 54 -7.87 -23.15 17.87
C ALA A 54 -7.53 -21.98 18.81
N PRO A 55 -6.46 -21.23 18.57
CA PRO A 55 -6.07 -20.16 19.47
C PRO A 55 -7.24 -19.18 19.56
N THR A 56 -7.73 -18.97 20.76
CA THR A 56 -8.72 -17.93 21.06
C THR A 56 -8.10 -16.62 20.61
N ALA A 57 -8.81 -15.83 19.79
CA ALA A 57 -8.31 -14.55 19.28
C ALA A 57 -7.75 -13.72 20.45
N ALA A 58 -6.47 -13.40 20.38
CA ALA A 58 -5.84 -12.63 21.46
C ALA A 58 -6.44 -11.23 21.42
N LYS A 59 -7.04 -10.83 22.56
CA LYS A 59 -7.64 -9.50 22.69
C LYS A 59 -6.54 -8.46 22.64
N VAL A 60 -6.64 -7.51 21.70
CA VAL A 60 -5.70 -6.39 21.62
C VAL A 60 -5.90 -5.47 22.82
N PRO A 61 -4.87 -5.22 23.65
CA PRO A 61 -5.01 -4.37 24.83
C PRO A 61 -5.56 -2.98 24.45
N GLY A 62 -6.50 -2.47 25.26
CA GLY A 62 -7.12 -1.16 25.06
C GLY A 62 -8.18 -1.12 23.94
N SER A 63 -8.42 -2.22 23.21
CA SER A 63 -9.44 -2.24 22.15
C SER A 63 -10.87 -2.09 22.67
N GLU A 64 -11.10 -2.39 23.94
CA GLU A 64 -12.39 -2.17 24.62
C GLU A 64 -12.73 -0.71 24.85
N ALA A 65 -11.73 0.17 24.79
CA ALA A 65 -11.92 1.62 24.94
C ALA A 65 -12.27 2.32 23.62
N ILE A 66 -12.27 1.58 22.49
CA ILE A 66 -12.62 2.15 21.20
C ILE A 66 -14.09 2.52 21.18
N VAL A 67 -14.35 3.75 20.81
CA VAL A 67 -15.72 4.26 20.63
C VAL A 67 -15.87 4.91 19.27
N SER A 68 -17.10 4.96 18.76
CA SER A 68 -17.39 5.60 17.49
C SER A 68 -18.67 6.41 17.55
N LYS A 69 -18.73 7.46 16.73
CA LYS A 69 -19.89 8.35 16.57
C LYS A 69 -20.05 8.71 15.10
N THR A 70 -21.27 8.73 14.60
CA THR A 70 -21.57 9.31 13.29
C THR A 70 -22.25 10.67 13.50
N LEU A 71 -21.70 11.71 12.89
CA LEU A 71 -22.27 13.05 12.93
C LEU A 71 -23.52 13.17 12.03
N PRO A 72 -24.38 14.16 12.25
CA PRO A 72 -25.58 14.38 11.42
C PRO A 72 -25.27 14.55 9.92
N ASN A 73 -24.10 15.10 9.58
CA ASN A 73 -23.65 15.25 8.21
C ASN A 73 -23.10 13.94 7.58
N GLY A 74 -23.04 12.84 8.35
CA GLY A 74 -22.65 11.53 7.89
C GLY A 74 -21.17 11.19 8.09
N LEU A 75 -20.35 12.10 8.64
CA LEU A 75 -18.96 11.79 8.99
C LEU A 75 -18.93 10.76 10.13
N GLN A 76 -18.25 9.67 9.90
CA GLN A 76 -18.00 8.66 10.91
C GLN A 76 -16.67 8.93 11.61
N ILE A 77 -16.68 8.90 12.93
CA ILE A 77 -15.51 9.16 13.79
C ILE A 77 -15.28 7.92 14.65
N ILE A 78 -14.04 7.47 14.67
CA ILE A 78 -13.58 6.35 15.50
C ILE A 78 -12.47 6.89 16.41
N VAL A 79 -12.58 6.66 17.71
CA VAL A 79 -11.59 7.13 18.70
C VAL A 79 -11.03 5.93 19.45
N TRP A 80 -9.69 5.82 19.45
CA TRP A 80 -8.97 4.83 20.25
C TRP A 80 -8.07 5.56 21.26
N PRO A 81 -8.52 5.73 22.51
CA PRO A 81 -7.69 6.31 23.57
C PRO A 81 -6.46 5.43 23.84
N ASP A 82 -5.30 6.07 23.93
CA ASP A 82 -4.01 5.47 24.24
C ASP A 82 -3.16 6.52 24.97
N HIS A 83 -3.01 6.39 26.29
CA HIS A 83 -2.39 7.39 27.14
C HIS A 83 -0.93 7.08 27.50
N ASP A 84 -0.29 6.17 26.73
CA ASP A 84 1.10 5.78 27.01
C ASP A 84 2.10 6.91 26.75
N ILE A 85 1.80 7.76 25.76
CA ILE A 85 2.58 8.96 25.43
C ILE A 85 1.65 10.15 25.16
N PRO A 86 2.04 11.41 25.47
CA PRO A 86 1.19 12.58 25.35
C PRO A 86 1.06 13.07 23.89
N ASN A 87 0.80 12.16 22.96
CA ASN A 87 0.63 12.42 21.54
C ASN A 87 -0.68 11.84 21.03
N ALA A 88 -1.19 12.43 19.97
CA ALA A 88 -2.36 11.94 19.25
C ALA A 88 -2.13 12.03 17.73
N ASN A 89 -2.97 11.34 17.01
CA ASN A 89 -3.07 11.49 15.56
C ASN A 89 -4.51 11.84 15.14
N PHE A 90 -4.62 12.32 13.89
CA PHE A 90 -5.90 12.64 13.27
C PHE A 90 -5.83 12.18 11.82
N TYR A 91 -6.45 11.05 11.50
CA TYR A 91 -6.38 10.42 10.20
C TYR A 91 -7.74 10.50 9.49
N THR A 92 -7.78 11.21 8.37
CA THR A 92 -8.99 11.35 7.55
C THR A 92 -8.87 10.50 6.29
N PHE A 93 -9.76 9.53 6.16
CA PHE A 93 -9.85 8.61 5.02
C PHE A 93 -11.00 9.05 4.13
N TYR A 94 -10.72 9.67 2.98
CA TYR A 94 -11.72 9.91 1.94
C TYR A 94 -11.83 8.70 1.03
N LYS A 95 -13.06 8.26 0.75
CA LYS A 95 -13.36 7.15 -0.18
C LYS A 95 -13.31 7.64 -1.62
N VAL A 96 -12.16 8.16 -2.03
CA VAL A 96 -11.88 8.68 -3.37
C VAL A 96 -10.42 8.43 -3.74
N GLY A 97 -10.21 7.94 -4.95
CA GLY A 97 -8.91 7.68 -5.54
C GLY A 97 -9.02 7.66 -7.06
N SER A 98 -7.98 7.18 -7.76
CA SER A 98 -7.96 7.20 -9.23
C SER A 98 -9.09 6.40 -9.88
N ARG A 99 -9.67 5.43 -9.18
CA ARG A 99 -10.85 4.69 -9.70
C ARG A 99 -12.09 5.59 -9.91
N ASN A 100 -12.14 6.75 -9.28
CA ASN A 100 -13.24 7.71 -9.40
C ASN A 100 -13.06 8.68 -10.57
N GLU A 101 -12.00 8.50 -11.33
CA GLU A 101 -11.60 9.32 -12.45
C GLU A 101 -11.98 8.67 -13.79
N TYR A 102 -11.88 9.46 -14.85
CA TYR A 102 -12.12 9.03 -16.24
C TYR A 102 -11.22 9.86 -17.17
N PRO A 103 -11.04 9.47 -18.44
CA PRO A 103 -10.23 10.23 -19.39
C PRO A 103 -10.63 11.69 -19.44
N GLY A 104 -9.66 12.58 -19.30
CA GLY A 104 -9.82 14.02 -19.18
C GLY A 104 -9.65 14.57 -17.76
N ILE A 105 -9.80 13.72 -16.73
CA ILE A 105 -9.64 14.12 -15.33
C ILE A 105 -8.76 13.15 -14.52
N THR A 106 -7.95 12.32 -15.18
CA THR A 106 -7.06 11.40 -14.46
C THR A 106 -6.02 12.16 -13.64
N GLY A 107 -5.75 11.69 -12.42
CA GLY A 107 -4.83 12.32 -11.45
C GLY A 107 -5.46 13.35 -10.52
N LEU A 108 -6.77 13.63 -10.62
CA LEU A 108 -7.40 14.63 -9.75
C LEU A 108 -7.41 14.23 -8.28
N ALA A 109 -7.58 12.95 -7.95
CA ALA A 109 -7.53 12.51 -6.56
C ALA A 109 -6.16 12.80 -5.93
N HIS A 110 -5.09 12.50 -6.65
CA HIS A 110 -3.72 12.82 -6.23
C HIS A 110 -3.47 14.34 -6.21
N PHE A 111 -3.99 15.07 -7.19
CA PHE A 111 -3.89 16.53 -7.16
C PHE A 111 -4.55 17.14 -5.92
N PHE A 112 -5.68 16.58 -5.45
CA PHE A 112 -6.31 17.02 -4.20
C PHE A 112 -5.53 16.60 -2.95
N GLU A 113 -4.76 15.52 -2.99
CA GLU A 113 -3.79 15.24 -1.93
C GLU A 113 -2.90 16.47 -1.69
N HIS A 114 -2.37 17.08 -2.76
CA HIS A 114 -1.54 18.29 -2.71
C HIS A 114 -2.36 19.55 -2.37
N MET A 115 -3.47 19.77 -3.06
CA MET A 115 -4.26 21.00 -2.93
C MET A 115 -4.79 21.23 -1.53
N MET A 116 -5.06 20.16 -0.75
CA MET A 116 -5.57 20.28 0.61
C MET A 116 -4.57 20.94 1.59
N PHE A 117 -3.30 21.09 1.20
CA PHE A 117 -2.28 21.83 1.96
C PHE A 117 -2.05 23.24 1.43
N ASN A 118 -2.65 23.61 0.30
CA ASN A 118 -2.34 24.83 -0.45
C ASN A 118 -3.28 26.01 -0.17
N GLY A 119 -3.80 26.06 1.05
CA GLY A 119 -4.54 27.21 1.56
C GLY A 119 -6.05 27.11 1.41
N THR A 120 -6.72 27.98 2.15
CA THR A 120 -8.17 28.09 2.24
C THR A 120 -8.60 29.55 2.04
N SER A 121 -9.90 29.82 2.06
CA SER A 121 -10.38 31.20 2.08
C SER A 121 -10.03 31.97 3.38
N ARG A 122 -9.54 31.28 4.40
CA ARG A 122 -9.18 31.83 5.72
C ARG A 122 -7.67 31.82 5.97
N ARG A 123 -6.91 30.92 5.31
CA ARG A 123 -5.49 30.72 5.53
C ARG A 123 -4.74 30.72 4.20
N ALA A 124 -3.65 31.48 4.17
CA ALA A 124 -2.78 31.50 3.00
C ALA A 124 -2.06 30.17 2.78
N PRO A 125 -1.59 29.87 1.56
CA PRO A 125 -0.71 28.74 1.29
C PRO A 125 0.49 28.69 2.25
N GLY A 126 0.83 27.50 2.77
CA GLY A 126 1.91 27.26 3.74
C GLY A 126 1.56 27.67 5.19
N GLU A 127 0.40 28.28 5.43
CA GLU A 127 -0.01 28.63 6.79
C GLU A 127 -0.47 27.42 7.59
N PHE A 128 -1.07 26.42 6.93
CA PHE A 128 -1.44 25.13 7.52
C PHE A 128 -0.19 24.48 8.14
N ASP A 129 0.85 24.30 7.35
CA ASP A 129 2.09 23.63 7.79
C ASP A 129 2.78 24.44 8.90
N ARG A 130 2.84 25.76 8.75
CA ARG A 130 3.42 26.64 9.78
C ARG A 130 2.72 26.54 11.13
N ILE A 131 1.38 26.43 11.15
CA ILE A 131 0.61 26.27 12.39
C ILE A 131 0.80 24.85 12.95
N MET A 132 0.79 23.83 12.08
CA MET A 132 1.05 22.44 12.44
C MET A 132 2.41 22.29 13.12
N GLU A 133 3.48 22.77 12.48
CA GLU A 133 4.85 22.72 13.00
C GLU A 133 4.99 23.54 14.30
N ALA A 134 4.42 24.75 14.36
CA ALA A 134 4.44 25.57 15.58
C ALA A 134 3.72 24.90 16.75
N SER A 135 2.78 24.01 16.48
CA SER A 135 2.07 23.20 17.47
C SER A 135 2.82 21.91 17.83
N GLY A 136 4.01 21.67 17.23
CA GLY A 136 4.80 20.45 17.42
C GLY A 136 4.27 19.26 16.62
N GLY A 137 3.40 19.48 15.65
CA GLY A 137 2.82 18.44 14.80
C GLY A 137 3.57 18.27 13.48
N SER A 138 3.23 17.20 12.80
CA SER A 138 3.62 16.91 11.42
C SER A 138 2.46 16.29 10.67
N ASN A 139 2.44 16.45 9.37
CA ASN A 139 1.40 15.91 8.50
C ASN A 139 1.99 15.14 7.32
N ASN A 140 1.17 14.33 6.70
CA ASN A 140 1.42 13.72 5.40
C ASN A 140 0.08 13.33 4.76
N ALA A 141 0.13 12.91 3.49
CA ALA A 141 -1.02 12.34 2.83
C ALA A 141 -0.59 11.24 1.86
N SER A 142 -1.55 10.49 1.35
CA SER A 142 -1.32 9.49 0.31
C SER A 142 -2.60 9.21 -0.46
N THR A 143 -2.46 8.99 -1.77
CA THR A 143 -3.54 8.61 -2.66
C THR A 143 -3.28 7.22 -3.26
N SER A 144 -4.33 6.43 -3.35
CA SER A 144 -4.34 5.13 -4.03
C SER A 144 -5.47 5.07 -5.05
N ASN A 145 -5.67 3.90 -5.63
CA ASN A 145 -6.81 3.70 -6.54
C ASN A 145 -8.16 3.98 -5.86
N ASP A 146 -8.29 3.73 -4.55
CA ASP A 146 -9.58 3.71 -3.86
C ASP A 146 -9.79 4.82 -2.84
N ARG A 147 -8.73 5.41 -2.35
CA ARG A 147 -8.83 6.38 -1.25
C ARG A 147 -7.69 7.36 -1.23
N THR A 148 -7.97 8.53 -0.64
CA THR A 148 -6.99 9.53 -0.24
C THR A 148 -7.01 9.65 1.27
N VAL A 149 -5.85 9.56 1.91
CA VAL A 149 -5.71 9.56 3.37
C VAL A 149 -4.82 10.73 3.77
N TYR A 150 -5.31 11.57 4.68
CA TYR A 150 -4.55 12.64 5.32
C TYR A 150 -4.22 12.21 6.74
N THR A 151 -2.98 12.41 7.15
CA THR A 151 -2.46 11.91 8.43
C THR A 151 -1.74 13.01 9.17
N ASP A 152 -2.24 13.37 10.33
CA ASP A 152 -1.59 14.30 11.23
C ASP A 152 -1.12 13.57 12.49
N TRP A 153 0.03 13.96 12.98
CA TRP A 153 0.57 13.52 14.25
C TRP A 153 1.00 14.74 15.06
N PHE A 154 0.62 14.82 16.35
CA PHE A 154 0.80 16.03 17.15
C PHE A 154 0.76 15.73 18.65
N PRO A 155 1.37 16.62 19.51
CA PRO A 155 1.17 16.58 20.95
C PRO A 155 -0.31 16.72 21.30
N SER A 156 -0.84 15.91 22.23
CA SER A 156 -2.28 15.90 22.57
C SER A 156 -2.83 17.26 23.01
N SER A 157 -1.98 18.16 23.50
CA SER A 157 -2.33 19.56 23.82
C SER A 157 -2.73 20.40 22.60
N ALA A 158 -2.34 20.01 21.40
CA ALA A 158 -2.65 20.70 20.14
C ALA A 158 -3.99 20.25 19.51
N LEU A 159 -4.72 19.32 20.11
CA LEU A 159 -5.90 18.69 19.54
C LEU A 159 -6.92 19.69 18.97
N GLU A 160 -7.24 20.76 19.68
CA GLU A 160 -8.19 21.76 19.21
C GLU A 160 -7.67 22.56 17.99
N THR A 161 -6.37 22.87 17.96
CA THR A 161 -5.73 23.52 16.82
C THR A 161 -5.84 22.64 15.57
N ILE A 162 -5.62 21.32 15.72
CA ILE A 162 -5.74 20.39 14.60
C ILE A 162 -7.18 20.28 14.10
N PHE A 163 -8.17 20.21 15.01
CA PHE A 163 -9.57 20.26 14.61
C PHE A 163 -9.93 21.52 13.80
N ASP A 164 -9.38 22.68 14.17
CA ASP A 164 -9.61 23.93 13.45
C ASP A 164 -8.94 23.94 12.07
N LEU A 165 -7.71 23.42 11.96
CA LEU A 165 -7.01 23.27 10.69
C LEU A 165 -7.74 22.33 9.74
N GLU A 166 -8.10 21.13 10.22
CA GLU A 166 -8.77 20.11 9.44
C GLU A 166 -10.17 20.54 8.97
N ALA A 167 -10.95 21.12 9.87
CA ALA A 167 -12.27 21.63 9.52
C ALA A 167 -12.19 22.76 8.47
N ASP A 168 -11.18 23.60 8.57
CA ASP A 168 -10.99 24.73 7.64
C ASP A 168 -10.66 24.23 6.23
N ARG A 169 -9.72 23.27 6.07
CA ARG A 169 -9.37 22.77 4.75
C ARG A 169 -10.52 21.98 4.09
N ILE A 170 -11.35 21.30 4.88
CA ILE A 170 -12.52 20.58 4.36
C ILE A 170 -13.62 21.57 3.93
N ALA A 171 -13.86 22.61 4.72
CA ALA A 171 -14.99 23.51 4.50
C ALA A 171 -14.66 24.67 3.54
N HIS A 172 -13.40 25.08 3.45
CA HIS A 172 -13.02 26.39 2.90
C HIS A 172 -11.86 26.34 1.92
N LEU A 173 -11.56 25.16 1.35
CA LEU A 173 -10.47 24.99 0.39
C LEU A 173 -10.52 26.09 -0.69
N ALA A 174 -9.39 26.74 -0.93
CA ALA A 174 -9.27 27.77 -1.96
C ALA A 174 -8.94 27.17 -3.32
N PHE A 175 -9.49 27.79 -4.36
CA PHE A 175 -9.23 27.44 -5.76
C PHE A 175 -8.61 28.67 -6.46
N ASP A 176 -7.45 29.10 -5.97
CA ASP A 176 -6.70 30.19 -6.59
C ASP A 176 -5.98 29.71 -7.84
N ASP A 177 -6.14 30.43 -8.95
CA ASP A 177 -5.60 29.97 -10.25
C ASP A 177 -4.06 29.91 -10.27
N LYS A 178 -3.37 30.78 -9.50
CA LYS A 178 -1.90 30.75 -9.43
C LYS A 178 -1.42 29.57 -8.59
N VAL A 179 -2.15 29.24 -7.53
CA VAL A 179 -1.85 28.09 -6.68
C VAL A 179 -2.06 26.79 -7.47
N ILE A 180 -3.20 26.68 -8.17
CA ILE A 180 -3.50 25.55 -9.04
C ILE A 180 -2.40 25.35 -10.08
N GLU A 181 -1.96 26.40 -10.75
CA GLU A 181 -0.93 26.30 -11.79
C GLU A 181 0.46 25.95 -11.21
N SER A 182 0.79 26.50 -10.04
CA SER A 182 2.01 26.14 -9.33
C SER A 182 2.02 24.67 -8.94
N GLU A 183 0.93 24.18 -8.35
CA GLU A 183 0.82 22.80 -7.88
C GLU A 183 0.75 21.79 -9.03
N ARG A 184 0.13 22.15 -10.15
CA ARG A 184 0.18 21.40 -11.41
C ARG A 184 1.63 21.13 -11.83
N GLY A 185 2.50 22.14 -11.73
CA GLY A 185 3.93 22.01 -12.02
C GLY A 185 4.65 21.05 -11.08
N VAL A 186 4.28 21.03 -9.79
CA VAL A 186 4.80 20.10 -8.78
C VAL A 186 4.40 18.65 -9.12
N VAL A 187 3.11 18.38 -9.32
CA VAL A 187 2.60 17.05 -9.68
C VAL A 187 3.22 16.57 -11.00
N TYR A 188 3.38 17.45 -11.99
CA TYR A 188 4.04 17.10 -13.24
C TYR A 188 5.52 16.73 -13.04
N SER A 189 6.23 17.46 -12.16
CA SER A 189 7.61 17.13 -11.79
C SER A 189 7.72 15.79 -11.06
N GLU A 190 6.78 15.52 -10.17
CA GLU A 190 6.69 14.25 -9.46
C GLU A 190 6.42 13.09 -10.43
N ARG A 191 5.47 13.25 -11.37
CA ARG A 191 5.23 12.26 -12.41
C ARG A 191 6.50 11.94 -13.19
N ARG A 192 7.26 12.97 -13.60
CA ARG A 192 8.55 12.75 -14.28
C ARG A 192 9.53 11.95 -13.43
N SER A 193 9.61 12.24 -12.14
CA SER A 193 10.56 11.56 -11.25
C SER A 193 10.13 10.15 -10.83
N SER A 194 8.83 9.86 -10.75
CA SER A 194 8.30 8.59 -10.25
C SER A 194 7.88 7.62 -11.37
N VAL A 195 7.49 8.13 -12.54
CA VAL A 195 6.99 7.33 -13.66
C VAL A 195 7.83 7.50 -14.90
N ASP A 196 7.90 8.74 -15.47
CA ASP A 196 8.47 8.93 -16.79
C ASP A 196 9.97 8.63 -16.85
N ASN A 197 10.72 8.99 -15.80
CA ASN A 197 12.17 8.75 -15.68
C ASN A 197 12.49 7.50 -14.83
N GLN A 198 11.48 6.69 -14.48
CA GLN A 198 11.65 5.46 -13.73
C GLN A 198 11.20 4.25 -14.57
N PRO A 199 12.13 3.40 -15.00
CA PRO A 199 11.79 2.23 -15.81
C PRO A 199 10.72 1.32 -15.16
N PHE A 200 10.83 1.10 -13.85
CA PHE A 200 9.84 0.30 -13.12
C PHE A 200 8.49 1.01 -13.00
N GLY A 201 8.46 2.31 -12.71
CA GLY A 201 7.23 3.10 -12.64
C GLY A 201 6.47 3.11 -13.97
N SER A 202 7.19 3.32 -15.08
CA SER A 202 6.62 3.23 -16.44
C SER A 202 6.07 1.84 -16.76
N LEU A 203 6.79 0.78 -16.32
CA LEU A 203 6.34 -0.60 -16.52
C LEU A 203 5.02 -0.86 -15.80
N ILE A 204 4.92 -0.49 -14.52
CA ILE A 204 3.72 -0.67 -13.72
C ILE A 204 2.53 0.05 -14.37
N GLU A 205 2.69 1.33 -14.73
CA GLU A 205 1.62 2.11 -15.37
C GLU A 205 1.10 1.44 -16.65
N GLN A 206 2.01 1.02 -17.55
CA GLN A 206 1.60 0.42 -18.82
C GLN A 206 1.05 -1.00 -18.64
N MET A 207 1.59 -1.76 -17.71
CA MET A 207 1.05 -3.08 -17.37
C MET A 207 -0.35 -2.98 -16.75
N GLN A 208 -0.58 -2.01 -15.87
CA GLN A 208 -1.87 -1.76 -15.25
C GLN A 208 -2.92 -1.40 -16.32
N ALA A 209 -2.59 -0.47 -17.23
CA ALA A 209 -3.43 -0.10 -18.36
C ALA A 209 -3.67 -1.27 -19.35
N THR A 210 -2.74 -2.22 -19.43
CA THR A 210 -2.87 -3.43 -20.26
C THR A 210 -3.68 -4.51 -19.55
N ALA A 211 -3.54 -4.65 -18.23
CA ALA A 211 -4.23 -5.66 -17.44
C ALA A 211 -5.72 -5.37 -17.30
N PHE A 212 -6.10 -4.10 -17.11
CA PHE A 212 -7.49 -3.69 -17.01
C PHE A 212 -8.00 -3.14 -18.35
N THR A 213 -9.16 -3.59 -18.78
CA THR A 213 -9.78 -3.18 -20.05
C THR A 213 -11.09 -2.43 -19.86
N ALA A 214 -11.74 -2.57 -18.73
CA ALA A 214 -13.02 -1.97 -18.42
C ALA A 214 -13.02 -1.25 -17.05
N HIS A 215 -12.39 -1.85 -16.04
CA HIS A 215 -12.41 -1.29 -14.70
C HIS A 215 -11.52 -0.05 -14.60
N PRO A 216 -11.92 1.01 -13.87
CA PRO A 216 -11.13 2.23 -13.71
C PRO A 216 -9.76 2.05 -13.04
N TYR A 217 -9.45 0.90 -12.47
CA TYR A 217 -8.08 0.59 -12.01
C TYR A 217 -7.03 0.61 -13.12
N GLN A 218 -7.45 0.76 -14.37
CA GLN A 218 -6.53 1.01 -15.49
C GLN A 218 -5.82 2.38 -15.41
N PHE A 219 -6.39 3.35 -14.69
CA PHE A 219 -5.85 4.71 -14.65
C PHE A 219 -4.74 4.85 -13.59
N PRO A 220 -3.61 5.49 -13.93
CA PRO A 220 -2.54 5.74 -12.98
C PRO A 220 -2.99 6.76 -11.93
N THR A 221 -2.62 6.53 -10.68
CA THR A 221 -2.98 7.42 -9.56
C THR A 221 -2.48 8.85 -9.78
N ILE A 222 -1.29 9.01 -10.37
CA ILE A 222 -0.72 10.33 -10.64
C ILE A 222 -1.35 11.04 -11.85
N GLY A 223 -2.12 10.32 -12.66
CA GLY A 223 -2.77 10.85 -13.86
C GLY A 223 -1.89 10.86 -15.11
N TYR A 224 -2.52 10.97 -16.29
CA TYR A 224 -1.81 11.12 -17.56
C TYR A 224 -1.36 12.58 -17.79
N PRO A 225 -0.20 12.83 -18.42
CA PRO A 225 0.31 14.17 -18.67
C PRO A 225 -0.71 15.10 -19.36
N SER A 226 -1.40 14.58 -20.39
CA SER A 226 -2.40 15.34 -21.14
C SER A 226 -3.58 15.82 -20.30
N ASP A 227 -3.94 15.07 -19.28
CA ASP A 227 -5.03 15.42 -18.38
C ASP A 227 -4.54 16.42 -17.34
N ILE A 228 -3.37 16.16 -16.73
CA ILE A 228 -2.72 17.07 -15.78
C ILE A 228 -2.60 18.49 -16.35
N GLU A 229 -2.23 18.62 -17.62
CA GLU A 229 -2.08 19.90 -18.30
C GLU A 229 -3.40 20.63 -18.54
N ARG A 230 -4.56 19.92 -18.54
CA ARG A 230 -5.83 20.46 -19.04
C ARG A 230 -6.94 20.54 -18.02
N TRP A 231 -6.76 20.05 -16.81
CA TRP A 231 -7.79 20.21 -15.77
C TRP A 231 -8.24 21.65 -15.65
N THR A 232 -9.52 21.88 -15.71
CA THR A 232 -10.08 23.20 -15.49
C THR A 232 -10.42 23.41 -14.01
N LYS A 233 -10.51 24.65 -13.60
CA LYS A 233 -10.98 24.99 -12.24
C LYS A 233 -12.36 24.42 -11.96
N ALA A 234 -13.22 24.33 -12.97
CA ALA A 234 -14.55 23.75 -12.85
C ALA A 234 -14.49 22.24 -12.55
N ASP A 235 -13.57 21.49 -13.21
CA ASP A 235 -13.35 20.08 -12.94
C ASP A 235 -12.90 19.87 -11.50
N LEU A 236 -11.94 20.67 -11.02
CA LEU A 236 -11.47 20.61 -9.65
C LEU A 236 -12.60 20.88 -8.65
N GLN A 237 -13.36 21.96 -8.83
CA GLN A 237 -14.46 22.30 -7.93
C GLN A 237 -15.55 21.21 -7.90
N GLN A 238 -15.88 20.64 -9.07
CA GLN A 238 -16.87 19.57 -9.16
C GLN A 238 -16.35 18.28 -8.48
N PHE A 239 -15.09 17.93 -8.68
CA PHE A 239 -14.47 16.74 -8.07
C PHE A 239 -14.41 16.87 -6.55
N PHE A 240 -13.92 18.02 -6.05
CA PHE A 240 -13.89 18.30 -4.63
C PHE A 240 -15.27 18.21 -3.98
N LYS A 241 -16.26 18.92 -4.55
CA LYS A 241 -17.63 18.91 -4.06
C LYS A 241 -18.24 17.50 -4.01
N THR A 242 -17.90 16.65 -4.99
CA THR A 242 -18.44 15.31 -5.08
C THR A 242 -17.82 14.36 -4.05
N TYR A 243 -16.52 14.44 -3.85
CA TYR A 243 -15.79 13.39 -3.14
C TYR A 243 -15.24 13.79 -1.78
N TYR A 244 -14.86 15.08 -1.58
CA TYR A 244 -14.28 15.56 -0.32
C TYR A 244 -15.35 16.10 0.62
N ALA A 245 -16.30 15.24 0.95
CA ALA A 245 -17.44 15.55 1.78
C ALA A 245 -17.45 14.71 3.06
N PRO A 246 -18.02 15.22 4.18
CA PRO A 246 -18.07 14.50 5.45
C PRO A 246 -18.65 13.08 5.34
N ASN A 247 -19.73 12.93 4.57
CA ASN A 247 -20.40 11.63 4.40
C ASN A 247 -19.65 10.65 3.46
N ASN A 248 -18.54 11.07 2.86
CA ASN A 248 -17.64 10.23 2.08
C ASN A 248 -16.30 9.99 2.81
N ALA A 249 -16.25 10.33 4.10
CA ALA A 249 -15.03 10.25 4.90
C ALA A 249 -15.23 9.42 6.18
N VAL A 250 -14.11 8.88 6.66
CA VAL A 250 -13.96 8.29 7.99
C VAL A 250 -12.81 9.02 8.69
N LEU A 251 -13.06 9.50 9.90
CA LEU A 251 -12.06 10.09 10.77
C LEU A 251 -11.65 9.08 11.84
N VAL A 252 -10.38 8.86 12.01
CA VAL A 252 -9.82 8.04 13.09
C VAL A 252 -8.86 8.90 13.92
N ILE A 253 -9.09 8.94 15.24
CA ILE A 253 -8.23 9.63 16.19
C ILE A 253 -7.74 8.59 17.21
N ALA A 254 -6.44 8.41 17.32
CA ALA A 254 -5.83 7.53 18.31
C ALA A 254 -4.75 8.29 19.09
N GLY A 255 -4.58 7.94 20.38
CA GLY A 255 -3.57 8.53 21.24
C GLY A 255 -4.13 9.09 22.53
N ASP A 256 -3.38 10.01 23.15
CA ASP A 256 -3.72 10.62 24.44
C ASP A 256 -4.85 11.63 24.29
N VAL A 257 -6.06 11.12 24.11
CA VAL A 257 -7.30 11.87 23.92
C VAL A 257 -8.44 11.31 24.78
N GLN A 258 -9.34 12.20 25.19
CA GLN A 258 -10.60 11.81 25.83
C GLN A 258 -11.72 11.78 24.78
N PRO A 259 -12.42 10.64 24.59
CA PRO A 259 -13.48 10.54 23.59
C PRO A 259 -14.56 11.62 23.69
N ALA A 260 -14.96 11.97 24.88
CA ALA A 260 -15.96 13.03 25.08
C ALA A 260 -15.49 14.40 24.56
N GLN A 261 -14.20 14.73 24.75
CA GLN A 261 -13.58 15.93 24.24
C GLN A 261 -13.51 15.89 22.69
N VAL A 262 -13.05 14.77 22.13
CA VAL A 262 -13.01 14.58 20.66
C VAL A 262 -14.40 14.76 20.05
N PHE A 263 -15.42 14.16 20.60
CA PHE A 263 -16.79 14.28 20.07
C PHE A 263 -17.36 15.69 20.22
N ALA A 264 -17.06 16.39 21.33
CA ALA A 264 -17.47 17.80 21.49
C ALA A 264 -16.78 18.71 20.44
N MET A 265 -15.49 18.51 20.17
CA MET A 265 -14.76 19.22 19.12
C MET A 265 -15.31 18.89 17.73
N ALA A 266 -15.61 17.62 17.46
CA ALA A 266 -16.22 17.22 16.22
C ALA A 266 -17.60 17.84 16.00
N ASP A 267 -18.43 17.94 17.04
CA ASP A 267 -19.71 18.65 16.98
C ASP A 267 -19.53 20.14 16.71
N LYS A 268 -18.50 20.77 17.29
CA LYS A 268 -18.18 22.19 17.10
C LYS A 268 -17.63 22.49 15.69
N TYR A 269 -16.65 21.73 15.25
CA TYR A 269 -15.84 22.05 14.06
C TYR A 269 -16.29 21.33 12.79
N LEU A 270 -16.70 20.07 12.90
CA LEU A 270 -16.96 19.21 11.73
C LEU A 270 -18.45 19.04 11.44
N ALA A 271 -19.33 19.03 12.44
CA ALA A 271 -20.76 18.85 12.21
C ALA A 271 -21.41 19.98 11.39
N PRO A 272 -20.94 21.25 11.44
CA PRO A 272 -21.46 22.31 10.59
C PRO A 272 -21.15 22.15 9.10
N ILE A 273 -20.16 21.34 8.72
CA ILE A 273 -19.78 21.12 7.33
C ILE A 273 -20.90 20.36 6.62
N ALA A 274 -21.37 20.90 5.50
CA ALA A 274 -22.55 20.39 4.83
C ALA A 274 -22.30 19.00 4.21
N ARG A 275 -23.26 18.09 4.41
CA ARG A 275 -23.34 16.83 3.68
C ARG A 275 -23.53 17.10 2.20
N GLN A 276 -22.91 16.27 1.34
CA GLN A 276 -23.11 16.28 -0.11
C GLN A 276 -23.89 15.04 -0.58
N PRO A 277 -24.46 15.04 -1.78
CA PRO A 277 -24.99 13.83 -2.39
C PRO A 277 -23.91 12.74 -2.41
N ALA A 278 -24.30 11.49 -2.16
CA ALA A 278 -23.35 10.37 -2.24
C ALA A 278 -22.76 10.28 -3.65
N PRO A 279 -21.45 10.03 -3.79
CA PRO A 279 -20.85 9.77 -5.09
C PRO A 279 -21.53 8.60 -5.80
N ARG A 280 -21.53 8.64 -7.14
CA ARG A 280 -22.04 7.52 -7.93
C ARG A 280 -21.18 6.28 -7.67
N GLU A 281 -21.85 5.16 -7.44
CA GLU A 281 -21.18 3.87 -7.28
C GLU A 281 -20.54 3.42 -8.61
N ILE A 282 -19.34 2.85 -8.52
CA ILE A 282 -18.65 2.23 -9.65
C ILE A 282 -19.12 0.79 -9.73
N THR A 283 -19.91 0.49 -10.76
CA THR A 283 -20.53 -0.82 -10.98
C THR A 283 -19.82 -1.64 -12.05
N THR A 284 -18.82 -1.07 -12.71
CA THR A 284 -18.03 -1.76 -13.74
C THR A 284 -17.23 -2.89 -13.11
N ILE A 285 -17.37 -4.09 -13.65
CA ILE A 285 -16.59 -5.26 -13.27
C ILE A 285 -15.60 -5.53 -14.40
N GLU A 286 -14.33 -5.77 -14.05
CA GLU A 286 -13.33 -6.19 -15.06
C GLU A 286 -13.70 -7.56 -15.61
N PRO A 287 -13.79 -7.71 -16.94
CA PRO A 287 -14.06 -9.01 -17.57
C PRO A 287 -12.93 -10.01 -17.27
N GLU A 288 -13.29 -11.31 -17.19
CA GLU A 288 -12.29 -12.36 -17.04
C GLU A 288 -11.30 -12.34 -18.22
N GLN A 289 -10.01 -12.39 -17.92
CA GLN A 289 -8.96 -12.48 -18.92
C GLN A 289 -8.82 -13.93 -19.40
N HIS A 290 -8.96 -14.15 -20.73
CA HIS A 290 -8.89 -15.49 -21.36
C HIS A 290 -7.59 -15.77 -22.10
N GLY A 291 -6.67 -14.81 -22.17
CA GLY A 291 -5.37 -14.97 -22.86
C GLY A 291 -4.29 -14.13 -22.22
N GLU A 292 -3.04 -14.59 -22.29
CA GLU A 292 -1.89 -13.81 -21.84
C GLU A 292 -1.78 -12.52 -22.63
N ARG A 293 -1.55 -11.41 -21.92
CA ARG A 293 -1.22 -10.11 -22.51
C ARG A 293 0.27 -9.84 -22.32
N ARG A 294 0.91 -9.19 -23.27
CA ARG A 294 2.36 -8.93 -23.20
C ARG A 294 2.69 -7.53 -23.68
N LEU A 295 3.68 -6.92 -23.05
CA LEU A 295 4.25 -5.67 -23.49
C LEU A 295 5.78 -5.68 -23.30
N LEU A 296 6.46 -4.91 -24.17
CA LEU A 296 7.90 -4.69 -24.14
C LEU A 296 8.15 -3.18 -24.16
N LEU A 297 8.87 -2.71 -23.16
CA LEU A 297 9.32 -1.32 -23.06
C LEU A 297 10.82 -1.26 -23.35
N GLU A 298 11.19 -0.72 -24.50
CA GLU A 298 12.57 -0.38 -24.82
C GLU A 298 12.85 1.04 -24.29
N ARG A 299 13.80 1.14 -23.38
CA ARG A 299 14.12 2.43 -22.72
C ARG A 299 15.61 2.72 -22.76
N PRO A 300 16.00 3.92 -23.25
CA PRO A 300 17.43 4.30 -23.31
C PRO A 300 18.03 4.56 -21.92
N ASP A 301 17.20 4.88 -20.92
CA ASP A 301 17.58 5.14 -19.54
C ASP A 301 17.54 3.88 -18.64
N ALA A 302 17.02 2.77 -19.14
CA ALA A 302 17.04 1.50 -18.41
C ALA A 302 18.46 0.93 -18.37
N GLN A 303 19.07 0.90 -17.20
CA GLN A 303 20.38 0.27 -17.00
C GLN A 303 20.25 -1.23 -16.72
N THR A 304 19.15 -1.63 -16.13
CA THR A 304 18.86 -3.00 -15.71
C THR A 304 17.55 -3.46 -16.32
N PRO A 305 17.51 -4.64 -16.96
CA PRO A 305 16.25 -5.22 -17.42
C PRO A 305 15.34 -5.58 -16.24
N ILE A 306 14.03 -5.45 -16.45
CA ILE A 306 13.01 -5.86 -15.47
C ILE A 306 12.01 -6.75 -16.17
N VAL A 307 11.65 -7.85 -15.53
CA VAL A 307 10.56 -8.75 -15.93
C VAL A 307 9.50 -8.71 -14.85
N ALA A 308 8.24 -8.48 -15.23
CA ALA A 308 7.12 -8.47 -14.30
C ALA A 308 5.92 -9.25 -14.84
N PHE A 309 5.20 -9.89 -13.93
CA PHE A 309 3.89 -10.50 -14.17
C PHE A 309 2.85 -9.79 -13.31
N ALA A 310 1.70 -9.52 -13.87
CA ALA A 310 0.52 -9.03 -13.15
C ALA A 310 -0.62 -10.04 -13.36
N TYR A 311 -1.13 -10.60 -12.28
CA TYR A 311 -2.26 -11.53 -12.29
C TYR A 311 -3.48 -10.86 -11.66
N HIS A 312 -4.67 -10.95 -12.28
CA HIS A 312 -5.89 -10.57 -11.58
C HIS A 312 -6.03 -11.41 -10.32
N SER A 313 -6.12 -10.76 -9.17
CA SER A 313 -6.10 -11.41 -7.84
C SER A 313 -7.35 -12.23 -7.54
N GLY A 314 -8.46 -11.90 -8.22
CA GLY A 314 -9.74 -12.57 -8.08
C GLY A 314 -10.43 -12.38 -6.72
N THR A 315 -9.90 -11.53 -5.86
CA THR A 315 -10.49 -11.15 -4.57
C THR A 315 -10.22 -9.68 -4.29
N ASN A 316 -11.17 -8.99 -3.65
CA ASN A 316 -11.02 -7.62 -3.18
C ASN A 316 -10.59 -7.60 -1.71
N GLU A 317 -10.26 -6.43 -1.17
CA GLU A 317 -10.10 -6.27 0.28
C GLU A 317 -11.42 -6.66 1.00
N GLY A 318 -11.30 -7.36 2.10
CA GLY A 318 -12.47 -7.91 2.81
C GLY A 318 -13.09 -9.16 2.19
N GLY A 319 -12.60 -9.64 1.06
CA GLY A 319 -13.00 -10.90 0.46
C GLY A 319 -12.53 -12.11 1.27
N LYS A 320 -13.24 -13.24 1.15
CA LYS A 320 -12.92 -14.46 1.91
C LYS A 320 -11.52 -15.02 1.62
N ASP A 321 -11.01 -14.79 0.41
CA ASP A 321 -9.72 -15.31 -0.05
C ASP A 321 -8.56 -14.35 0.26
N THR A 322 -8.83 -13.14 0.79
CA THR A 322 -7.81 -12.12 1.11
C THR A 322 -6.75 -12.62 2.09
N PRO A 323 -7.07 -13.33 3.19
CA PRO A 323 -6.04 -13.87 4.07
C PRO A 323 -5.13 -14.90 3.37
N ALA A 324 -5.69 -15.75 2.50
CA ALA A 324 -4.91 -16.72 1.73
C ALA A 324 -4.00 -16.04 0.71
N LEU A 325 -4.48 -14.99 0.03
CA LEU A 325 -3.68 -14.18 -0.89
C LEU A 325 -2.53 -13.47 -0.17
N ALA A 326 -2.78 -12.94 1.03
CA ALA A 326 -1.76 -12.29 1.84
C ALA A 326 -0.67 -13.28 2.28
N LEU A 327 -1.02 -14.53 2.62
CA LEU A 327 -0.05 -15.57 2.95
C LEU A 327 0.70 -16.06 1.71
N LEU A 328 0.03 -16.23 0.57
CA LEU A 328 0.66 -16.55 -0.72
C LEU A 328 1.72 -15.52 -1.08
N ASN A 329 1.38 -14.24 -1.02
CA ASN A 329 2.33 -13.14 -1.28
C ASN A 329 3.52 -13.17 -0.31
N THR A 330 3.27 -13.44 0.97
CA THR A 330 4.32 -13.54 2.00
C THR A 330 5.29 -14.70 1.70
N ILE A 331 4.79 -15.85 1.29
CA ILE A 331 5.60 -17.03 0.93
C ILE A 331 6.44 -16.73 -0.31
N LEU A 332 5.84 -16.08 -1.31
CA LEU A 332 6.54 -15.73 -2.55
C LEU A 332 7.65 -14.73 -2.33
N ALA A 333 7.44 -13.68 -1.53
CA ALA A 333 8.29 -12.49 -1.61
C ALA A 333 8.78 -11.91 -0.28
N GLN A 334 8.25 -12.31 0.89
CA GLN A 334 8.61 -11.59 2.11
C GLN A 334 9.87 -12.15 2.78
N GLY A 335 10.93 -11.31 2.76
CA GLY A 335 12.23 -11.58 3.38
C GLY A 335 13.12 -12.49 2.53
N VAL A 336 14.40 -12.54 2.90
CA VAL A 336 15.45 -13.25 2.15
C VAL A 336 15.21 -14.76 2.01
N SER A 337 14.40 -15.36 2.87
CA SER A 337 14.02 -16.78 2.79
C SER A 337 12.72 -17.03 2.01
N SER A 338 12.20 -16.03 1.28
CA SER A 338 11.05 -16.19 0.37
C SER A 338 11.45 -16.95 -0.90
N ARG A 339 10.48 -17.56 -1.57
CA ARG A 339 10.74 -18.42 -2.74
C ARG A 339 11.46 -17.67 -3.86
N LEU A 340 10.96 -16.49 -4.22
CA LEU A 340 11.53 -15.71 -5.32
C LEU A 340 12.95 -15.26 -5.01
N HIS A 341 13.19 -14.72 -3.81
CA HIS A 341 14.53 -14.28 -3.41
C HIS A 341 15.51 -15.46 -3.40
N GLN A 342 15.13 -16.58 -2.76
CA GLN A 342 15.98 -17.78 -2.70
C GLN A 342 16.28 -18.34 -4.08
N ARG A 343 15.32 -18.32 -5.00
CA ARG A 343 15.51 -18.89 -6.33
C ARG A 343 16.33 -17.99 -7.25
N LEU A 344 15.92 -16.72 -7.39
CA LEU A 344 16.46 -15.83 -8.41
C LEU A 344 17.70 -15.05 -7.93
N VAL A 345 17.74 -14.67 -6.64
CA VAL A 345 18.83 -13.85 -6.11
C VAL A 345 19.94 -14.73 -5.51
N GLU A 346 19.60 -15.61 -4.55
CA GLU A 346 20.62 -16.36 -3.80
C GLU A 346 21.21 -17.53 -4.62
N LYS A 347 20.37 -18.40 -5.19
CA LYS A 347 20.84 -19.63 -5.85
C LYS A 347 21.33 -19.41 -7.26
N GLU A 348 20.50 -18.79 -8.10
CA GLU A 348 20.79 -18.67 -9.53
C GLU A 348 21.51 -17.36 -9.86
N GLN A 349 21.49 -16.38 -8.96
CA GLN A 349 22.12 -15.07 -9.14
C GLN A 349 21.70 -14.39 -10.47
N ALA A 350 20.47 -14.68 -10.90
CA ALA A 350 19.91 -14.18 -12.15
C ALA A 350 19.25 -12.82 -11.98
N ALA A 351 18.90 -12.43 -10.75
CA ALA A 351 18.32 -11.15 -10.40
C ALA A 351 19.09 -10.49 -9.26
N VAL A 352 19.08 -9.15 -9.23
CA VAL A 352 19.57 -8.35 -8.11
C VAL A 352 18.47 -8.15 -7.06
N ASP A 353 17.20 -8.21 -7.49
CA ASP A 353 16.03 -8.20 -6.64
C ASP A 353 14.90 -9.00 -7.29
N ALA A 354 14.09 -9.68 -6.47
CA ALA A 354 12.90 -10.39 -6.92
C ALA A 354 11.84 -10.38 -5.83
N GLY A 355 10.61 -10.06 -6.20
CA GLY A 355 9.54 -9.86 -5.23
C GLY A 355 8.14 -10.06 -5.78
N ALA A 356 7.17 -9.88 -4.90
CA ALA A 356 5.76 -9.84 -5.22
C ALA A 356 5.02 -8.90 -4.26
N PHE A 357 3.95 -8.28 -4.75
CA PHE A 357 3.05 -7.46 -3.94
C PHE A 357 1.62 -7.54 -4.50
N VAL A 358 0.67 -7.18 -3.66
CA VAL A 358 -0.76 -7.21 -4.00
C VAL A 358 -1.32 -5.79 -3.91
N GLU A 359 -2.02 -5.39 -4.94
CA GLU A 359 -2.80 -4.16 -4.99
C GLU A 359 -4.28 -4.54 -5.07
N ASN A 360 -4.91 -4.69 -3.94
CA ASN A 360 -6.35 -4.87 -3.84
C ASN A 360 -7.02 -3.62 -3.23
N GLY A 361 -8.31 -3.50 -3.46
CA GLY A 361 -9.10 -2.42 -2.89
C GLY A 361 -10.57 -2.82 -2.77
N TYR A 362 -11.49 -1.90 -3.05
CA TYR A 362 -12.91 -2.23 -3.11
C TYR A 362 -13.25 -3.29 -4.17
N ASN A 363 -12.45 -3.32 -5.22
CA ASN A 363 -12.56 -4.30 -6.30
C ASN A 363 -11.30 -5.18 -6.34
N PRO A 364 -11.39 -6.39 -6.95
CA PRO A 364 -10.20 -7.21 -7.17
C PRO A 364 -9.15 -6.46 -8.00
N GLY A 365 -7.93 -6.44 -7.50
CA GLY A 365 -6.79 -5.80 -8.13
C GLY A 365 -5.81 -6.82 -8.74
N LEU A 366 -4.52 -6.55 -8.62
CA LEU A 366 -3.46 -7.33 -9.21
C LEU A 366 -2.52 -7.91 -8.15
N LEU A 367 -2.11 -9.17 -8.36
CA LEU A 367 -0.90 -9.74 -7.75
C LEU A 367 0.24 -9.54 -8.72
N TRP A 368 1.21 -8.77 -8.30
CA TRP A 368 2.45 -8.49 -9.03
C TRP A 368 3.54 -9.47 -8.61
N VAL A 369 4.34 -9.93 -9.59
CA VAL A 369 5.56 -10.71 -9.38
C VAL A 369 6.61 -10.13 -10.30
N TYR A 370 7.81 -9.86 -9.81
CA TYR A 370 8.85 -9.23 -10.62
C TYR A 370 10.25 -9.76 -10.32
N ALA A 371 11.15 -9.54 -11.27
CA ALA A 371 12.59 -9.70 -11.13
C ALA A 371 13.31 -8.52 -11.78
N ALA A 372 14.17 -7.84 -11.02
CA ALA A 372 15.11 -6.85 -11.53
C ALA A 372 16.46 -7.52 -11.78
N LEU A 373 17.00 -7.40 -12.99
CA LEU A 373 18.17 -8.15 -13.40
C LEU A 373 19.45 -7.29 -13.30
N PRO A 374 20.63 -7.91 -13.22
CA PRO A 374 21.86 -7.14 -13.39
C PRO A 374 21.98 -6.57 -14.81
N PRO A 375 22.83 -5.56 -15.03
CA PRO A 375 23.11 -5.06 -16.38
C PRO A 375 23.48 -6.18 -17.34
N GLY A 376 22.80 -6.23 -18.51
CA GLY A 376 22.96 -7.30 -19.50
C GLY A 376 22.31 -8.64 -19.13
N GLY A 377 21.51 -8.69 -18.07
CA GLY A 377 20.77 -9.89 -17.67
C GLY A 377 19.76 -10.34 -18.73
N ASP A 378 19.56 -11.66 -18.81
CA ASP A 378 18.69 -12.32 -19.78
C ASP A 378 17.23 -12.33 -19.27
N SER A 379 16.39 -11.47 -19.83
CA SER A 379 14.98 -11.37 -19.48
C SER A 379 14.18 -12.64 -19.78
N ALA A 380 14.51 -13.36 -20.86
CA ALA A 380 13.81 -14.59 -21.20
C ALA A 380 14.13 -15.71 -20.19
N LYS A 381 15.40 -15.80 -19.76
CA LYS A 381 15.81 -16.73 -18.71
C LYS A 381 15.13 -16.39 -17.39
N ALA A 382 15.07 -15.13 -17.00
CA ALA A 382 14.42 -14.69 -15.76
C ALA A 382 12.91 -14.97 -15.80
N GLU A 383 12.23 -14.70 -16.91
CA GLU A 383 10.81 -15.04 -17.10
C GLU A 383 10.60 -16.55 -16.92
N ALA A 384 11.42 -17.39 -17.55
CA ALA A 384 11.31 -18.83 -17.42
C ALA A 384 11.53 -19.31 -15.97
N MET A 385 12.41 -18.66 -15.21
CA MET A 385 12.65 -18.98 -13.80
C MET A 385 11.49 -18.57 -12.91
N LEU A 386 10.87 -17.39 -13.15
CA LEU A 386 9.65 -16.98 -12.48
C LEU A 386 8.51 -17.97 -12.77
N ASP A 387 8.32 -18.36 -14.04
CA ASP A 387 7.33 -19.35 -14.45
C ASP A 387 7.53 -20.69 -13.73
N ASP A 388 8.77 -21.20 -13.70
CA ASP A 388 9.09 -22.47 -13.06
C ASP A 388 8.79 -22.44 -11.56
N GLU A 389 9.14 -21.35 -10.86
CA GLU A 389 8.90 -21.24 -9.43
C GLU A 389 7.41 -21.14 -9.09
N LEU A 390 6.65 -20.35 -9.87
CA LEU A 390 5.21 -20.26 -9.71
C LEU A 390 4.51 -21.58 -10.06
N ALA A 391 4.96 -22.27 -11.11
CA ALA A 391 4.45 -23.59 -11.48
C ALA A 391 4.72 -24.66 -10.42
N LYS A 392 5.88 -24.62 -9.74
CA LYS A 392 6.16 -25.47 -8.58
C LYS A 392 5.20 -25.24 -7.45
N LEU A 393 4.93 -23.96 -7.12
CA LEU A 393 3.97 -23.62 -6.06
C LEU A 393 2.57 -24.15 -6.40
N VAL A 394 2.13 -23.98 -7.65
CA VAL A 394 0.82 -24.47 -8.11
C VAL A 394 0.72 -25.99 -8.04
N ARG A 395 1.78 -26.71 -8.47
CA ARG A 395 1.82 -28.17 -8.52
C ARG A 395 2.02 -28.80 -7.15
N ASP A 396 3.02 -28.35 -6.42
CA ASP A 396 3.53 -29.01 -5.21
C ASP A 396 2.93 -28.39 -3.94
N GLY A 397 2.29 -27.22 -4.05
CA GLY A 397 1.73 -26.48 -2.93
C GLY A 397 2.81 -25.79 -2.07
N VAL A 398 2.45 -25.58 -0.81
CA VAL A 398 3.30 -24.94 0.20
C VAL A 398 3.52 -25.88 1.39
N SER A 399 4.72 -25.86 1.95
CA SER A 399 5.07 -26.68 3.11
C SER A 399 4.49 -26.10 4.40
N ASN A 400 4.37 -26.94 5.45
CA ASN A 400 3.97 -26.52 6.77
C ASN A 400 4.91 -25.43 7.34
N ALA A 401 6.21 -25.56 7.09
CA ALA A 401 7.21 -24.58 7.55
C ALA A 401 7.02 -23.22 6.88
N GLU A 402 6.70 -23.16 5.59
CA GLU A 402 6.39 -21.93 4.88
C GLU A 402 5.09 -21.29 5.40
N MET A 403 4.06 -22.10 5.66
CA MET A 403 2.80 -21.64 6.23
C MET A 403 3.00 -21.05 7.63
N GLU A 404 3.76 -21.76 8.48
CA GLU A 404 4.06 -21.28 9.84
C GLU A 404 4.84 -19.95 9.80
N LYS A 405 5.89 -19.89 8.99
CA LYS A 405 6.68 -18.66 8.77
C LYS A 405 5.78 -17.51 8.29
N ALA A 406 4.94 -17.75 7.28
CA ALA A 406 4.09 -16.71 6.70
C ALA A 406 3.06 -16.18 7.72
N ARG A 407 2.43 -17.08 8.48
CA ARG A 407 1.52 -16.68 9.57
C ARG A 407 2.25 -15.87 10.65
N ASN A 408 3.44 -16.33 11.08
CA ASN A 408 4.22 -15.64 12.10
C ASN A 408 4.64 -14.24 11.63
N LEU A 409 5.00 -14.06 10.35
CA LEU A 409 5.29 -12.75 9.77
C LEU A 409 4.06 -11.83 9.76
N LYS A 410 2.89 -12.35 9.38
CA LYS A 410 1.64 -11.58 9.40
C LYS A 410 1.20 -11.21 10.82
N LEU A 411 1.28 -12.15 11.76
CA LEU A 411 0.98 -11.89 13.18
C LEU A 411 1.96 -10.86 13.77
N SER A 412 3.25 -11.01 13.50
CA SER A 412 4.26 -10.04 13.95
C SER A 412 4.01 -8.64 13.37
N ALA A 413 3.63 -8.55 12.09
CA ALA A 413 3.28 -7.27 11.47
C ALA A 413 2.02 -6.66 12.11
N PHE A 414 0.98 -7.48 12.36
CA PHE A 414 -0.23 -7.06 13.06
C PHE A 414 0.11 -6.46 14.43
N TRP A 415 0.86 -7.19 15.27
CA TRP A 415 1.19 -6.71 16.62
C TRP A 415 2.09 -5.48 16.61
N ARG A 416 3.03 -5.37 15.67
CA ARG A 416 3.83 -4.14 15.51
C ARG A 416 2.96 -2.94 15.11
N GLY A 417 1.97 -3.15 14.24
CA GLY A 417 0.99 -2.10 13.92
C GLY A 417 0.20 -1.65 15.14
N MET A 418 -0.26 -2.61 15.97
CA MET A 418 -1.02 -2.30 17.19
C MET A 418 -0.17 -1.67 18.31
N ALA A 419 1.15 -1.66 18.18
CA ALA A 419 2.05 -1.05 19.17
C ALA A 419 2.17 0.48 19.04
N THR A 420 1.65 1.08 17.97
CA THR A 420 1.75 2.53 17.74
C THR A 420 0.40 3.14 17.46
N ILE A 421 0.20 4.39 17.86
CA ILE A 421 -1.05 5.13 17.60
C ILE A 421 -1.29 5.29 16.09
N ASN A 422 -0.23 5.48 15.29
CA ASN A 422 -0.33 5.57 13.83
C ASN A 422 -0.79 4.25 13.21
N GLY A 423 -0.20 3.12 13.62
CA GLY A 423 -0.63 1.80 13.16
C GLY A 423 -2.07 1.45 13.58
N LYS A 424 -2.47 1.84 14.80
CA LYS A 424 -3.86 1.71 15.28
C LYS A 424 -4.82 2.50 14.40
N ALA A 425 -4.52 3.78 14.15
CA ALA A 425 -5.39 4.64 13.33
C ALA A 425 -5.47 4.15 11.88
N GLN A 426 -4.34 3.81 11.27
CA GLN A 426 -4.30 3.26 9.91
C GLN A 426 -5.14 1.98 9.80
N ALA A 427 -4.94 1.02 10.70
CA ALA A 427 -5.66 -0.24 10.65
C ALA A 427 -7.17 -0.07 10.87
N LEU A 428 -7.61 0.76 11.83
CA LEU A 428 -9.03 1.05 12.02
C LEU A 428 -9.66 1.69 10.79
N GLY A 429 -8.96 2.67 10.18
CA GLY A 429 -9.43 3.32 8.96
C GLY A 429 -9.50 2.37 7.77
N ASP A 430 -8.50 1.51 7.60
CA ASP A 430 -8.47 0.48 6.56
C ASP A 430 -9.66 -0.47 6.70
N TYR A 431 -9.87 -1.01 7.90
CA TYR A 431 -10.97 -1.94 8.12
C TYR A 431 -12.35 -1.25 8.03
N GLN A 432 -12.46 -0.01 8.49
CA GLN A 432 -13.71 0.73 8.34
C GLN A 432 -14.02 1.03 6.87
N THR A 433 -13.01 1.42 6.09
CA THR A 433 -13.22 1.77 4.68
C THR A 433 -13.46 0.54 3.81
N PHE A 434 -12.60 -0.48 3.87
CA PHE A 434 -12.70 -1.63 2.97
C PHE A 434 -13.64 -2.73 3.44
N TYR A 435 -13.79 -2.92 4.76
CA TYR A 435 -14.62 -4.00 5.32
C TYR A 435 -15.96 -3.49 5.88
N GLY A 436 -16.15 -2.17 5.92
CA GLY A 436 -17.34 -1.52 6.45
C GLY A 436 -17.51 -1.60 7.97
N ASP A 437 -16.59 -2.26 8.66
CA ASP A 437 -16.59 -2.42 10.11
C ASP A 437 -15.17 -2.56 10.64
N TYR A 438 -14.70 -1.54 11.38
CA TYR A 438 -13.37 -1.55 11.97
C TYR A 438 -13.15 -2.70 12.98
N LYS A 439 -14.21 -3.25 13.58
CA LYS A 439 -14.11 -4.34 14.56
C LYS A 439 -13.55 -5.61 13.95
N LYS A 440 -13.72 -5.82 12.63
CA LYS A 440 -13.14 -6.96 11.91
C LYS A 440 -11.61 -6.98 11.93
N LEU A 441 -10.96 -5.85 12.25
CA LEU A 441 -9.51 -5.80 12.50
C LEU A 441 -9.07 -6.85 13.52
N PHE A 442 -9.86 -7.04 14.56
CA PHE A 442 -9.51 -7.95 15.67
C PHE A 442 -9.69 -9.44 15.33
N ASP A 443 -10.35 -9.72 14.21
CA ASP A 443 -10.49 -11.08 13.67
C ASP A 443 -9.31 -11.48 12.78
N ALA A 444 -8.46 -10.52 12.34
CA ALA A 444 -7.38 -10.78 11.40
C ALA A 444 -6.39 -11.86 11.86
N PRO A 445 -5.94 -11.92 13.14
CA PRO A 445 -5.08 -13.01 13.61
C PRO A 445 -5.74 -14.40 13.45
N ALA A 446 -7.01 -14.53 13.79
CA ALA A 446 -7.76 -15.77 13.62
C ALA A 446 -7.97 -16.13 12.14
N ALA A 447 -8.23 -15.13 11.29
CA ALA A 447 -8.37 -15.33 9.85
C ALA A 447 -7.07 -15.89 9.22
N TYR A 448 -5.90 -15.35 9.57
CA TYR A 448 -4.61 -15.90 9.11
C TYR A 448 -4.35 -17.32 9.68
N ALA A 449 -4.71 -17.57 10.93
CA ALA A 449 -4.54 -18.88 11.54
C ALA A 449 -5.42 -19.96 10.87
N ALA A 450 -6.60 -19.59 10.43
CA ALA A 450 -7.56 -20.50 9.81
C ALA A 450 -7.17 -20.94 8.38
N VAL A 451 -6.37 -20.16 7.65
CA VAL A 451 -5.94 -20.50 6.27
C VAL A 451 -5.07 -21.76 6.29
N THR A 452 -5.39 -22.74 5.48
CA THR A 452 -4.61 -23.97 5.31
C THR A 452 -3.65 -23.89 4.12
N ALA A 453 -2.67 -24.80 4.05
CA ALA A 453 -1.80 -24.95 2.88
C ALA A 453 -2.62 -25.27 1.60
N ALA A 454 -3.70 -26.04 1.75
CA ALA A 454 -4.60 -26.36 0.65
C ALA A 454 -5.35 -25.11 0.14
N ASP A 455 -5.75 -24.20 1.01
CA ASP A 455 -6.41 -22.95 0.61
C ASP A 455 -5.46 -22.07 -0.20
N VAL A 456 -4.20 -21.93 0.24
CA VAL A 456 -3.16 -21.19 -0.48
C VAL A 456 -2.89 -21.84 -1.85
N GLN A 457 -2.78 -23.15 -1.92
CA GLN A 457 -2.56 -23.87 -3.18
C GLN A 457 -3.77 -23.73 -4.12
N ALA A 458 -4.98 -23.90 -3.64
CA ALA A 458 -6.20 -23.73 -4.42
C ALA A 458 -6.32 -22.32 -5.00
N LEU A 459 -5.99 -21.30 -4.20
CA LEU A 459 -5.95 -19.93 -4.68
C LEU A 459 -4.86 -19.73 -5.74
N ALA A 460 -3.65 -20.27 -5.52
CA ALA A 460 -2.57 -20.21 -6.50
C ALA A 460 -2.97 -20.86 -7.83
N GLN A 461 -3.61 -22.04 -7.80
CA GLN A 461 -4.14 -22.71 -8.99
C GLN A 461 -5.19 -21.87 -9.73
N LYS A 462 -6.00 -21.12 -8.99
CA LYS A 462 -7.03 -20.24 -9.55
C LYS A 462 -6.42 -19.02 -10.25
N ILE A 463 -5.44 -18.36 -9.65
CA ILE A 463 -4.96 -17.05 -10.11
C ILE A 463 -3.68 -17.12 -10.95
N LEU A 464 -2.73 -18.05 -10.67
CA LEU A 464 -1.43 -18.12 -11.35
C LEU A 464 -1.51 -18.89 -12.67
N ARG A 465 -2.52 -18.61 -13.47
CA ARG A 465 -2.71 -19.18 -14.81
C ARG A 465 -2.16 -18.24 -15.86
N LYS A 466 -1.54 -18.77 -16.92
CA LYS A 466 -1.05 -17.95 -18.05
C LYS A 466 -2.16 -17.11 -18.68
N SER A 467 -3.39 -17.65 -18.79
CA SER A 467 -4.52 -16.91 -19.32
C SER A 467 -4.96 -15.72 -18.45
N ASN A 468 -4.55 -15.66 -17.19
CA ASN A 468 -4.93 -14.63 -16.21
C ASN A 468 -3.82 -13.59 -15.99
N ARG A 469 -2.76 -13.59 -16.80
CA ARG A 469 -1.62 -12.73 -16.54
C ARG A 469 -1.34 -11.73 -17.66
N THR A 470 -0.77 -10.62 -17.27
CA THR A 470 -0.07 -9.67 -18.14
C THR A 470 1.42 -9.77 -17.85
N VAL A 471 2.23 -9.92 -18.89
CA VAL A 471 3.71 -9.95 -18.81
C VAL A 471 4.26 -8.66 -19.35
N GLY A 472 5.16 -8.05 -18.62
CA GLY A 472 5.85 -6.83 -19.05
C GLY A 472 7.37 -6.96 -18.89
N TRP A 473 8.09 -6.50 -19.91
CA TRP A 473 9.54 -6.36 -19.86
C TRP A 473 9.93 -4.91 -20.03
N VAL A 474 10.92 -4.47 -19.27
CA VAL A 474 11.73 -3.28 -19.58
C VAL A 474 13.10 -3.78 -19.99
N VAL A 475 13.57 -3.30 -21.13
CA VAL A 475 14.91 -3.61 -21.62
C VAL A 475 15.62 -2.31 -22.04
N PRO A 476 16.96 -2.26 -21.91
CA PRO A 476 17.74 -1.17 -22.49
C PRO A 476 17.51 -1.10 -24.00
N THR A 477 17.33 0.11 -24.54
CA THR A 477 17.31 0.28 -26.00
C THR A 477 18.67 -0.16 -26.56
N PRO A 478 18.71 -1.02 -27.59
CA PRO A 478 19.97 -1.39 -28.23
C PRO A 478 20.69 -0.12 -28.69
N GLN A 479 21.89 0.11 -28.19
CA GLN A 479 22.72 1.19 -28.75
C GLN A 479 22.94 0.89 -30.25
N ALA A 480 22.49 1.80 -31.09
CA ALA A 480 22.83 1.73 -32.51
C ALA A 480 24.37 1.61 -32.61
N THR A 481 24.86 0.44 -33.01
CA THR A 481 26.27 0.22 -33.25
C THR A 481 26.71 1.34 -34.21
N ALA A 482 27.50 2.27 -33.68
CA ALA A 482 28.09 3.31 -34.48
C ALA A 482 28.79 2.59 -35.65
N ARG A 483 28.21 2.68 -36.85
CA ARG A 483 28.89 2.29 -38.10
C ARG A 483 30.20 3.08 -38.07
N LYS A 484 31.31 2.38 -37.79
CA LYS A 484 32.60 2.89 -38.17
C LYS A 484 32.52 3.10 -39.68
N GLU A 485 32.29 4.31 -40.09
CA GLU A 485 32.57 4.72 -41.44
C GLU A 485 34.06 4.44 -41.63
N ALA A 486 34.34 3.38 -42.37
CA ALA A 486 35.63 3.19 -42.97
C ALA A 486 35.75 4.33 -43.99
N ASN A 487 36.50 5.37 -43.63
CA ASN A 487 36.95 6.36 -44.56
C ASN A 487 37.96 5.68 -45.49
N PRO A 488 37.81 5.84 -46.83
CA PRO A 488 38.66 5.23 -47.83
C PRO A 488 40.11 5.78 -47.85
#